data_63cebf5a766a242310152d793ba36896
#
_entry.id   63cebf5a766a242310152d793ba36896
#
_cell.length_a   1.000
_cell.length_b   1.000
_cell.length_c   1.000
_cell.angle_alpha   90.00
_cell.angle_beta   90.00
_cell.angle_gamma   90.00
#
_symmetry.space_group_name_H-M   'P 1'
#
loop_
_entity.id
_entity.type
_entity.pdbx_description
1 polymer ?
#
loop_
_entity_poly.entity_id
_entity_poly.type
_entity_poly.pdbx_seq_one_letter_code
_entity_poly.pdbx_strand_id
1 'polypeptide(L)'
;VSDLTGEPVRPAAARQATPYRLPAFWVVIVLLAVGAVRMSQILAKFLGAYPIATITALGLFALLAVPFWLFVQELDFLEREPAGLLVVAFSWGGLVATSVSIPGSTALENLIAKLGSPGLAADWGAALAGPTVEEIAKTLGVVAIVLIARSQVNSVLDGVVYGALVGLGFQIVEDIVFAVGAVALAGQGDEIQPVITTFLVRGFLAGVWSHTLFGALAGAGIGYLVVSIDRGWPRRVAMAALALFGAWASHVLWNSPLFREGLGNGAVALLAVLAFKGLPPLLLIPVSYTH
;
A
#
# COMPACT_ATOMS: atom_id res chain seq x y z
N VAL A 1 29.93 -30.66 -10.38
CA VAL A 1 31.13 -30.57 -11.23
C VAL A 1 32.26 -30.07 -10.33
N SER A 2 33.26 -30.91 -10.07
CA SER A 2 34.48 -30.54 -9.34
C SER A 2 35.51 -30.00 -10.33
N ASP A 3 36.34 -29.06 -9.88
CA ASP A 3 37.51 -28.60 -10.67
C ASP A 3 38.62 -29.67 -10.68
N LEU A 4 39.70 -29.42 -11.38
CA LEU A 4 40.84 -30.36 -11.51
C LEU A 4 41.57 -30.62 -10.18
N THR A 5 41.22 -29.89 -9.09
CA THR A 5 41.78 -30.04 -7.75
C THR A 5 40.87 -30.85 -6.82
N GLY A 6 39.68 -31.24 -7.28
CA GLY A 6 38.68 -32.01 -6.49
C GLY A 6 37.88 -31.14 -5.52
N GLU A 7 38.06 -29.80 -5.52
CA GLU A 7 37.21 -28.91 -4.75
C GLU A 7 35.87 -28.67 -5.43
N PRO A 8 34.75 -28.53 -4.65
CA PRO A 8 33.48 -28.18 -5.24
C PRO A 8 33.58 -26.79 -5.85
N VAL A 9 33.36 -26.69 -7.17
CA VAL A 9 33.28 -25.39 -7.88
C VAL A 9 32.16 -24.61 -7.24
N ARG A 10 32.49 -23.62 -6.41
CA ARG A 10 31.51 -22.65 -5.91
C ARG A 10 30.92 -21.94 -7.12
N PRO A 11 29.58 -21.97 -7.30
CA PRO A 11 28.97 -21.19 -8.40
C PRO A 11 29.47 -19.75 -8.23
N ALA A 12 30.03 -19.20 -9.31
CA ALA A 12 30.46 -17.81 -9.33
C ALA A 12 29.30 -16.96 -8.83
N ALA A 13 29.48 -16.32 -7.68
CA ALA A 13 28.47 -15.43 -7.12
C ALA A 13 28.07 -14.48 -8.25
N ALA A 14 26.83 -14.61 -8.73
CA ALA A 14 26.32 -13.74 -9.78
C ALA A 14 26.59 -12.31 -9.31
N ARG A 15 27.46 -11.58 -10.03
CA ARG A 15 27.81 -10.19 -9.69
C ARG A 15 26.50 -9.45 -9.63
N GLN A 16 26.03 -9.15 -8.43
CA GLN A 16 24.84 -8.31 -8.25
C GLN A 16 25.12 -7.01 -9.02
N ALA A 17 24.33 -6.75 -10.04
CA ALA A 17 24.43 -5.49 -10.74
C ALA A 17 24.23 -4.38 -9.72
N THR A 18 25.21 -3.49 -9.62
CA THR A 18 25.13 -2.37 -8.69
C THR A 18 23.89 -1.54 -9.03
N PRO A 19 22.95 -1.32 -8.10
CA PRO A 19 21.62 -0.76 -8.38
C PRO A 19 21.66 0.53 -9.19
N TYR A 20 22.64 1.40 -8.94
CA TYR A 20 22.79 2.68 -9.63
C TYR A 20 23.15 2.57 -11.14
N ARG A 21 23.45 1.36 -11.64
CA ARG A 21 23.65 1.10 -13.08
C ARG A 21 22.35 0.79 -13.81
N LEU A 22 21.26 0.56 -13.07
CA LEU A 22 19.95 0.26 -13.63
C LEU A 22 19.19 1.58 -13.88
N PRO A 23 18.67 1.81 -15.10
CA PRO A 23 17.84 3.00 -15.37
C PRO A 23 16.63 3.09 -14.41
N ALA A 24 16.02 1.95 -14.06
CA ALA A 24 14.92 1.87 -13.12
C ALA A 24 15.25 2.47 -11.76
N PHE A 25 16.49 2.33 -11.27
CA PHE A 25 16.93 2.93 -10.01
C PHE A 25 16.77 4.46 -10.04
N TRP A 26 17.22 5.11 -11.08
CA TRP A 26 17.11 6.56 -11.21
C TRP A 26 15.68 7.04 -11.40
N VAL A 27 14.85 6.26 -12.10
CA VAL A 27 13.40 6.55 -12.18
C VAL A 27 12.77 6.51 -10.80
N VAL A 28 13.07 5.50 -9.99
CA VAL A 28 12.58 5.40 -8.60
C VAL A 28 13.03 6.60 -7.76
N ILE A 29 14.32 6.97 -7.83
CA ILE A 29 14.85 8.13 -7.09
C ILE A 29 14.14 9.42 -7.51
N VAL A 30 13.96 9.65 -8.81
CA VAL A 30 13.28 10.85 -9.31
C VAL A 30 11.81 10.88 -8.84
N LEU A 31 11.09 9.76 -8.95
CA LEU A 31 9.70 9.69 -8.52
C LEU A 31 9.55 9.91 -7.01
N LEU A 32 10.44 9.33 -6.19
CA LEU A 32 10.48 9.57 -4.75
C LEU A 32 10.77 11.04 -4.42
N ALA A 33 11.72 11.66 -5.11
CA ALA A 33 12.04 13.07 -4.93
C ALA A 33 10.86 13.99 -5.32
N VAL A 34 10.21 13.73 -6.45
CA VAL A 34 9.01 14.47 -6.88
C VAL A 34 7.87 14.26 -5.88
N GLY A 35 7.62 13.04 -5.44
CA GLY A 35 6.63 12.72 -4.42
C GLY A 35 6.92 13.44 -3.10
N ALA A 36 8.17 13.44 -2.64
CA ALA A 36 8.59 14.13 -1.42
C ALA A 36 8.34 15.64 -1.51
N VAL A 37 8.67 16.27 -2.65
CA VAL A 37 8.39 17.69 -2.88
C VAL A 37 6.88 17.97 -2.83
N ARG A 38 6.08 17.13 -3.50
CA ARG A 38 4.60 17.29 -3.48
C ARG A 38 4.02 17.14 -2.07
N MET A 39 4.44 16.10 -1.33
CA MET A 39 3.97 15.89 0.04
C MET A 39 4.44 17.00 0.98
N SER A 40 5.66 17.51 0.83
CA SER A 40 6.15 18.66 1.59
C SER A 40 5.33 19.93 1.34
N GLN A 41 4.89 20.17 0.11
CA GLN A 41 4.01 21.29 -0.23
C GLN A 41 2.62 21.16 0.43
N ILE A 42 2.05 19.94 0.46
CA ILE A 42 0.78 19.67 1.14
C ILE A 42 0.95 19.86 2.65
N LEU A 43 2.01 19.30 3.22
CA LEU A 43 2.33 19.43 4.64
C LEU A 43 2.54 20.89 5.05
N ALA A 44 3.23 21.68 4.24
CA ALA A 44 3.42 23.11 4.51
C ALA A 44 2.09 23.88 4.54
N LYS A 45 1.15 23.54 3.63
CA LYS A 45 -0.20 24.13 3.66
C LYS A 45 -0.98 23.73 4.91
N PHE A 46 -0.88 22.47 5.32
CA PHE A 46 -1.53 21.96 6.52
C PHE A 46 -0.97 22.64 7.78
N LEU A 47 0.36 22.71 7.91
CA LEU A 47 1.01 23.39 9.02
C LEU A 47 0.70 24.90 9.05
N GLY A 48 0.53 25.53 7.89
CA GLY A 48 0.16 26.95 7.83
C GLY A 48 -1.29 27.23 8.22
N ALA A 49 -2.21 26.27 7.94
CA ALA A 49 -3.63 26.44 8.20
C ALA A 49 -4.07 25.84 9.56
N TYR A 50 -3.54 24.67 9.92
CA TYR A 50 -3.94 23.87 11.08
C TYR A 50 -2.71 23.25 11.75
N PRO A 51 -1.82 24.03 12.37
CA PRO A 51 -0.55 23.54 12.91
C PRO A 51 -0.72 22.52 14.02
N ILE A 52 -1.65 22.74 14.97
CA ILE A 52 -1.86 21.83 16.12
C ILE A 52 -2.43 20.50 15.63
N ALA A 53 -3.46 20.54 14.80
CA ALA A 53 -4.09 19.34 14.23
C ALA A 53 -3.09 18.55 13.37
N THR A 54 -2.28 19.23 12.56
CA THR A 54 -1.28 18.59 11.70
C THR A 54 -0.20 17.88 12.51
N ILE A 55 0.36 18.54 13.54
CA ILE A 55 1.37 17.93 14.41
C ILE A 55 0.76 16.73 15.16
N THR A 56 -0.47 16.86 15.65
CA THR A 56 -1.19 15.77 16.33
C THR A 56 -1.41 14.59 15.38
N ALA A 57 -1.87 14.82 14.14
CA ALA A 57 -2.06 13.78 13.15
C ALA A 57 -0.73 13.06 12.82
N LEU A 58 0.33 13.81 12.56
CA LEU A 58 1.65 13.25 12.31
C LEU A 58 2.11 12.35 13.46
N GLY A 59 1.98 12.79 14.71
CA GLY A 59 2.40 12.02 15.88
C GLY A 59 1.59 10.74 16.04
N LEU A 60 0.27 10.83 15.96
CA LEU A 60 -0.62 9.67 16.15
C LEU A 60 -0.45 8.61 15.05
N PHE A 61 -0.45 9.01 13.78
CA PHE A 61 -0.32 8.05 12.69
C PHE A 61 1.12 7.53 12.51
N ALA A 62 2.15 8.30 12.85
CA ALA A 62 3.50 7.78 12.93
C ALA A 62 3.62 6.70 14.03
N LEU A 63 3.01 6.92 15.21
CA LEU A 63 2.95 5.93 16.27
C LEU A 63 2.20 4.67 15.84
N LEU A 64 1.09 4.84 15.12
CA LEU A 64 0.33 3.72 14.57
C LEU A 64 1.14 2.90 13.55
N ALA A 65 1.99 3.53 12.75
CA ALA A 65 2.81 2.83 11.77
C ALA A 65 3.78 1.81 12.40
N VAL A 66 4.27 2.07 13.61
CA VAL A 66 5.30 1.23 14.26
C VAL A 66 4.87 -0.23 14.44
N PRO A 67 3.75 -0.56 15.11
CA PRO A 67 3.36 -1.95 15.29
C PRO A 67 3.08 -2.67 13.97
N PHE A 68 2.53 -1.97 12.97
CA PHE A 68 2.30 -2.55 11.64
C PHE A 68 3.60 -2.82 10.89
N TRP A 69 4.56 -1.89 10.96
CA TRP A 69 5.89 -2.09 10.40
C TRP A 69 6.58 -3.29 11.02
N LEU A 70 6.59 -3.38 12.36
CA LEU A 70 7.20 -4.49 13.07
C LEU A 70 6.52 -5.81 12.72
N PHE A 71 5.20 -5.84 12.66
CA PHE A 71 4.47 -7.04 12.25
C PHE A 71 4.84 -7.49 10.83
N VAL A 72 4.91 -6.58 9.86
CA VAL A 72 5.28 -6.93 8.49
C VAL A 72 6.72 -7.45 8.41
N GLN A 73 7.64 -6.87 9.19
CA GLN A 73 9.01 -7.39 9.29
C GLN A 73 9.08 -8.80 9.88
N GLU A 74 8.23 -9.12 10.84
CA GLU A 74 8.20 -10.46 11.46
C GLU A 74 7.55 -11.53 10.56
N LEU A 75 6.78 -11.15 9.53
CA LEU A 75 6.30 -12.11 8.54
C LEU A 75 7.43 -12.75 7.74
N ASP A 76 8.56 -12.05 7.62
CA ASP A 76 9.74 -12.46 6.85
C ASP A 76 10.91 -12.86 7.77
N PHE A 77 10.63 -13.69 8.76
CA PHE A 77 11.67 -14.06 9.74
C PHE A 77 12.71 -15.06 9.21
N LEU A 78 12.43 -15.76 8.10
CA LEU A 78 13.33 -16.77 7.54
C LEU A 78 14.42 -16.15 6.65
N GLU A 79 14.11 -15.10 5.89
CA GLU A 79 15.04 -14.42 4.98
C GLU A 79 14.75 -12.92 5.00
N ARG A 80 15.37 -12.22 5.96
CA ARG A 80 15.08 -10.79 6.19
C ARG A 80 15.45 -9.93 4.99
N GLU A 81 14.46 -9.20 4.50
CA GLU A 81 14.61 -8.26 3.41
C GLU A 81 15.53 -7.07 3.78
N PRO A 82 16.32 -6.56 2.82
CA PRO A 82 17.17 -5.40 3.06
C PRO A 82 16.40 -4.19 3.55
N ALA A 83 16.76 -3.63 4.70
CA ALA A 83 16.07 -2.49 5.31
C ALA A 83 15.91 -1.30 4.35
N GLY A 84 16.89 -1.07 3.46
CA GLY A 84 16.80 -0.03 2.44
C GLY A 84 15.64 -0.23 1.46
N LEU A 85 15.34 -1.47 1.07
CA LEU A 85 14.21 -1.77 0.18
C LEU A 85 12.87 -1.67 0.91
N LEU A 86 12.82 -2.04 2.19
CA LEU A 86 11.63 -1.84 3.03
C LEU A 86 11.30 -0.35 3.15
N VAL A 87 12.31 0.49 3.38
CA VAL A 87 12.14 1.96 3.41
C VAL A 87 11.71 2.50 2.05
N VAL A 88 12.27 2.00 0.93
CA VAL A 88 11.83 2.38 -0.43
C VAL A 88 10.37 2.00 -0.65
N ALA A 89 9.94 0.79 -0.26
CA ALA A 89 8.56 0.34 -0.37
C ALA A 89 7.59 1.27 0.38
N PHE A 90 7.86 1.52 1.66
CA PHE A 90 7.06 2.41 2.49
C PHE A 90 7.03 3.83 1.93
N SER A 91 8.19 4.37 1.54
CA SER A 91 8.30 5.71 0.97
C SER A 91 7.58 5.84 -0.36
N TRP A 92 7.59 4.79 -1.20
CA TRP A 92 6.82 4.79 -2.44
C TRP A 92 5.33 4.94 -2.15
N GLY A 93 4.78 4.18 -1.22
CA GLY A 93 3.38 4.29 -0.81
C GLY A 93 3.03 5.70 -0.34
N GLY A 94 3.77 6.21 0.64
CA GLY A 94 3.49 7.50 1.26
C GLY A 94 3.79 8.72 0.38
N LEU A 95 4.79 8.66 -0.48
CA LEU A 95 5.23 9.81 -1.27
C LEU A 95 4.71 9.75 -2.71
N VAL A 96 4.98 8.64 -3.41
CA VAL A 96 4.67 8.53 -4.84
C VAL A 96 3.19 8.19 -5.05
N ALA A 97 2.74 7.07 -4.49
CA ALA A 97 1.38 6.61 -4.71
C ALA A 97 0.36 7.64 -4.20
N THR A 98 0.51 8.17 -2.98
CA THR A 98 -0.39 9.18 -2.44
C THR A 98 -0.40 10.47 -3.27
N SER A 99 0.78 10.94 -3.73
CA SER A 99 0.86 12.17 -4.53
C SER A 99 0.18 12.06 -5.90
N VAL A 100 0.15 10.86 -6.47
CA VAL A 100 -0.54 10.57 -7.74
C VAL A 100 -2.04 10.35 -7.49
N SER A 101 -2.39 9.67 -6.40
CA SER A 101 -3.77 9.30 -6.12
C SER A 101 -4.66 10.50 -5.80
N ILE A 102 -4.17 11.51 -5.08
CA ILE A 102 -4.98 12.70 -4.75
C ILE A 102 -5.58 13.36 -6.02
N PRO A 103 -4.80 13.82 -7.01
CA PRO A 103 -5.36 14.38 -8.23
C PRO A 103 -5.99 13.34 -9.15
N GLY A 104 -5.45 12.13 -9.20
CA GLY A 104 -5.90 11.08 -10.10
C GLY A 104 -7.30 10.58 -9.76
N SER A 105 -7.59 10.34 -8.48
CA SER A 105 -8.92 9.93 -8.02
C SER A 105 -9.96 11.00 -8.29
N THR A 106 -9.65 12.27 -8.00
CA THR A 106 -10.54 13.39 -8.32
C THR A 106 -10.82 13.50 -9.82
N ALA A 107 -9.79 13.35 -10.66
CA ALA A 107 -9.96 13.41 -12.11
C ALA A 107 -10.84 12.26 -12.63
N LEU A 108 -10.64 11.05 -12.12
CA LEU A 108 -11.43 9.88 -12.51
C LEU A 108 -12.88 9.98 -12.00
N GLU A 109 -13.10 10.50 -10.79
CA GLU A 109 -14.45 10.74 -10.26
C GLU A 109 -15.22 11.75 -11.13
N ASN A 110 -14.56 12.86 -11.53
CA ASN A 110 -15.13 13.82 -12.46
C ASN A 110 -15.43 13.19 -13.83
N LEU A 111 -14.61 12.25 -14.29
CA LEU A 111 -14.84 11.52 -15.54
C LEU A 111 -16.05 10.59 -15.41
N ILE A 112 -16.23 9.91 -14.27
CA ILE A 112 -17.40 9.08 -13.96
C ILE A 112 -18.68 9.94 -13.97
N ALA A 113 -18.63 11.13 -13.34
CA ALA A 113 -19.74 12.06 -13.35
C ALA A 113 -20.14 12.52 -14.77
N LYS A 114 -19.14 12.78 -15.62
CA LYS A 114 -19.32 13.28 -16.98
C LYS A 114 -19.80 12.20 -17.95
N LEU A 115 -19.26 11.00 -17.88
CA LEU A 115 -19.56 9.90 -18.81
C LEU A 115 -20.75 9.04 -18.36
N GLY A 116 -20.93 8.88 -17.05
CA GLY A 116 -22.04 8.16 -16.46
C GLY A 116 -23.17 9.10 -16.08
N SER A 117 -23.18 9.53 -14.82
CA SER A 117 -24.10 10.55 -14.33
C SER A 117 -23.57 11.18 -13.03
N PRO A 118 -24.02 12.40 -12.67
CA PRO A 118 -23.71 12.98 -11.35
C PRO A 118 -24.18 12.12 -10.18
N GLY A 119 -25.33 11.44 -10.30
CA GLY A 119 -25.83 10.52 -9.27
C GLY A 119 -24.90 9.31 -9.10
N LEU A 120 -24.48 8.67 -10.19
CA LEU A 120 -23.51 7.57 -10.11
C LEU A 120 -22.19 8.01 -9.44
N ALA A 121 -21.70 9.19 -9.77
CA ALA A 121 -20.49 9.71 -9.16
C ALA A 121 -20.68 10.04 -7.68
N ALA A 122 -21.84 10.58 -7.29
CA ALA A 122 -22.14 10.84 -5.88
C ALA A 122 -22.20 9.55 -5.04
N ASP A 123 -22.78 8.48 -5.58
CA ASP A 123 -22.94 7.21 -4.87
C ASP A 123 -21.67 6.34 -4.91
N TRP A 124 -21.08 6.18 -6.11
CA TRP A 124 -20.02 5.22 -6.38
C TRP A 124 -18.69 5.84 -6.79
N GLY A 125 -18.62 7.17 -6.98
CA GLY A 125 -17.43 7.84 -7.49
C GLY A 125 -16.20 7.55 -6.66
N ALA A 126 -16.26 7.78 -5.37
CA ALA A 126 -15.15 7.52 -4.45
C ALA A 126 -14.79 6.02 -4.38
N ALA A 127 -15.81 5.14 -4.46
CA ALA A 127 -15.58 3.70 -4.43
C ALA A 127 -14.90 3.16 -5.69
N LEU A 128 -15.11 3.77 -6.84
CA LEU A 128 -14.51 3.34 -8.11
C LEU A 128 -13.23 4.09 -8.43
N ALA A 129 -13.21 5.40 -8.24
CA ALA A 129 -12.08 6.25 -8.63
C ALA A 129 -10.86 6.06 -7.73
N GLY A 130 -11.06 6.15 -6.41
CA GLY A 130 -9.99 5.96 -5.43
C GLY A 130 -9.25 4.64 -5.65
N PRO A 131 -9.91 3.49 -5.42
CA PRO A 131 -9.28 2.17 -5.55
C PRO A 131 -8.61 1.95 -6.91
N THR A 132 -9.19 2.44 -8.00
CA THR A 132 -8.61 2.26 -9.34
C THR A 132 -7.26 2.96 -9.49
N VAL A 133 -7.16 4.20 -9.07
CA VAL A 133 -5.89 4.96 -9.16
C VAL A 133 -4.88 4.46 -8.13
N GLU A 134 -5.34 4.22 -6.91
CA GLU A 134 -4.50 3.89 -5.77
C GLU A 134 -3.87 2.50 -5.90
N GLU A 135 -4.66 1.46 -6.25
CA GLU A 135 -4.10 0.11 -6.37
C GLU A 135 -3.10 0.01 -7.53
N ILE A 136 -3.32 0.74 -8.63
CA ILE A 136 -2.34 0.84 -9.72
C ILE A 136 -1.06 1.51 -9.21
N ALA A 137 -1.17 2.67 -8.56
CA ALA A 137 -0.03 3.44 -8.08
C ALA A 137 0.79 2.66 -7.03
N LYS A 138 0.12 1.94 -6.12
CA LYS A 138 0.75 1.07 -5.12
C LYS A 138 1.43 -0.14 -5.77
N THR A 139 0.76 -0.82 -6.69
CA THR A 139 1.33 -1.99 -7.40
C THR A 139 2.60 -1.62 -8.16
N LEU A 140 2.64 -0.43 -8.77
CA LEU A 140 3.86 0.06 -9.44
C LEU A 140 5.05 0.19 -8.48
N GLY A 141 4.82 0.37 -7.17
CA GLY A 141 5.88 0.35 -6.16
C GLY A 141 6.53 -1.03 -6.00
N VAL A 142 5.73 -2.08 -5.97
CA VAL A 142 6.24 -3.46 -5.93
C VAL A 142 6.98 -3.78 -7.22
N VAL A 143 6.43 -3.40 -8.37
CA VAL A 143 7.11 -3.56 -9.68
C VAL A 143 8.45 -2.81 -9.70
N ALA A 144 8.50 -1.59 -9.16
CA ALA A 144 9.73 -0.81 -9.07
C ALA A 144 10.80 -1.53 -8.25
N ILE A 145 10.45 -2.14 -7.11
CA ILE A 145 11.36 -2.96 -6.30
C ILE A 145 11.88 -4.16 -7.10
N VAL A 146 10.99 -4.89 -7.78
CA VAL A 146 11.40 -5.99 -8.67
C VAL A 146 12.40 -5.53 -9.73
N LEU A 147 12.20 -4.34 -10.31
CA LEU A 147 13.08 -3.81 -11.36
C LEU A 147 14.46 -3.38 -10.85
N ILE A 148 14.55 -2.88 -9.61
CA ILE A 148 15.83 -2.42 -9.03
C ILE A 148 16.58 -3.48 -8.23
N ALA A 149 15.87 -4.49 -7.73
CA ALA A 149 16.40 -5.49 -6.82
C ALA A 149 15.80 -6.89 -7.05
N ARG A 150 15.77 -7.34 -8.33
CA ARG A 150 15.17 -8.62 -8.72
C ARG A 150 15.68 -9.82 -7.89
N SER A 151 16.93 -9.81 -7.50
CA SER A 151 17.55 -10.87 -6.70
C SER A 151 17.08 -10.92 -5.24
N GLN A 152 16.35 -9.92 -4.79
CA GLN A 152 15.75 -9.85 -3.46
C GLN A 152 14.28 -10.26 -3.46
N VAL A 153 13.75 -10.73 -4.60
CA VAL A 153 12.37 -11.24 -4.69
C VAL A 153 12.46 -12.72 -5.09
N ASN A 154 12.60 -13.57 -4.08
CA ASN A 154 12.85 -15.01 -4.20
C ASN A 154 11.62 -15.85 -3.89
N SER A 155 10.66 -15.28 -3.18
CA SER A 155 9.42 -15.92 -2.77
C SER A 155 8.19 -15.06 -3.06
N VAL A 156 7.01 -15.66 -2.97
CA VAL A 156 5.73 -14.91 -2.99
C VAL A 156 5.63 -14.04 -1.75
N LEU A 157 6.20 -14.48 -0.63
CA LEU A 157 6.17 -13.78 0.64
C LEU A 157 6.92 -12.44 0.57
N ASP A 158 8.06 -12.37 -0.16
CA ASP A 158 8.78 -11.11 -0.36
C ASP A 158 7.89 -10.10 -1.09
N GLY A 159 7.14 -10.57 -2.08
CA GLY A 159 6.12 -9.75 -2.74
C GLY A 159 5.05 -9.25 -1.76
N VAL A 160 4.57 -10.10 -0.86
CA VAL A 160 3.63 -9.73 0.22
C VAL A 160 4.22 -8.66 1.13
N VAL A 161 5.45 -8.83 1.59
CA VAL A 161 6.15 -7.91 2.49
C VAL A 161 6.31 -6.53 1.84
N TYR A 162 6.85 -6.48 0.63
CA TYR A 162 7.00 -5.22 -0.09
C TYR A 162 5.65 -4.55 -0.38
N GLY A 163 4.67 -5.33 -0.83
CA GLY A 163 3.31 -4.82 -1.08
C GLY A 163 2.63 -4.29 0.18
N ALA A 164 2.76 -5.01 1.30
CA ALA A 164 2.24 -4.58 2.60
C ALA A 164 2.86 -3.25 3.05
N LEU A 165 4.18 -3.07 2.88
CA LEU A 165 4.85 -1.82 3.24
C LEU A 165 4.51 -0.66 2.32
N VAL A 166 4.34 -0.91 1.01
CA VAL A 166 3.80 0.11 0.10
C VAL A 166 2.40 0.52 0.55
N GLY A 167 1.54 -0.46 0.87
CA GLY A 167 0.20 -0.21 1.40
C GLY A 167 0.21 0.56 2.71
N LEU A 168 1.08 0.18 3.65
CA LEU A 168 1.22 0.85 4.95
C LEU A 168 1.68 2.32 4.78
N GLY A 169 2.69 2.57 3.95
CA GLY A 169 3.16 3.93 3.69
C GLY A 169 2.06 4.82 3.10
N PHE A 170 1.28 4.26 2.16
CA PHE A 170 0.12 4.92 1.59
C PHE A 170 -0.92 5.23 2.68
N GLN A 171 -1.32 4.22 3.46
CA GLN A 171 -2.31 4.34 4.52
C GLN A 171 -1.99 5.45 5.51
N ILE A 172 -0.77 5.48 6.03
CA ILE A 172 -0.35 6.47 7.03
C ILE A 172 -0.45 7.89 6.49
N VAL A 173 0.04 8.14 5.28
CA VAL A 173 0.01 9.49 4.69
C VAL A 173 -1.41 9.89 4.31
N GLU A 174 -2.20 8.98 3.75
CA GLU A 174 -3.59 9.23 3.43
C GLU A 174 -4.40 9.54 4.71
N ASP A 175 -4.22 8.78 5.77
CA ASP A 175 -4.93 8.98 7.04
C ASP A 175 -4.59 10.35 7.66
N ILE A 176 -3.35 10.83 7.54
CA ILE A 176 -2.98 12.19 7.93
C ILE A 176 -3.74 13.22 7.09
N VAL A 177 -3.81 13.03 5.77
CA VAL A 177 -4.56 13.93 4.86
C VAL A 177 -6.05 13.98 5.24
N PHE A 178 -6.65 12.81 5.51
CA PHE A 178 -8.04 12.73 5.96
C PHE A 178 -8.27 13.39 7.32
N ALA A 179 -7.36 13.19 8.28
CA ALA A 179 -7.47 13.76 9.61
C ALA A 179 -7.44 15.28 9.59
N VAL A 180 -6.49 15.88 8.86
CA VAL A 180 -6.41 17.35 8.71
C VAL A 180 -7.56 17.86 7.82
N GLY A 181 -7.96 17.12 6.80
CA GLY A 181 -9.14 17.41 5.99
C GLY A 181 -10.43 17.45 6.82
N ALA A 182 -10.59 16.55 7.79
CA ALA A 182 -11.74 16.55 8.71
C ALA A 182 -11.78 17.83 9.57
N VAL A 183 -10.63 18.36 9.99
CA VAL A 183 -10.55 19.64 10.71
C VAL A 183 -11.03 20.81 9.83
N ALA A 184 -10.56 20.83 8.56
CA ALA A 184 -11.00 21.84 7.60
C ALA A 184 -12.52 21.79 7.35
N LEU A 185 -13.08 20.58 7.21
CA LEU A 185 -14.51 20.38 6.99
C LEU A 185 -15.37 20.73 8.22
N ALA A 186 -14.84 20.53 9.43
CA ALA A 186 -15.54 20.89 10.66
C ALA A 186 -15.71 22.40 10.82
N GLY A 187 -14.82 23.22 10.25
CA GLY A 187 -14.90 24.67 10.24
C GLY A 187 -14.81 25.33 11.62
N GLN A 188 -14.29 24.62 12.63
CA GLN A 188 -14.21 25.06 14.02
C GLN A 188 -12.81 25.63 14.39
N GLY A 189 -11.94 25.84 13.40
CA GLY A 189 -10.57 26.27 13.63
C GLY A 189 -9.60 25.08 13.74
N ASP A 190 -8.44 25.29 14.39
CA ASP A 190 -7.38 24.28 14.53
C ASP A 190 -7.63 23.36 15.74
N GLU A 191 -8.74 22.62 15.67
CA GLU A 191 -9.19 21.71 16.73
C GLU A 191 -8.69 20.30 16.52
N ILE A 192 -8.25 19.63 17.60
CA ILE A 192 -7.71 18.26 17.54
C ILE A 192 -8.77 17.17 17.52
N GLN A 193 -10.00 17.48 17.92
CA GLN A 193 -11.06 16.49 18.10
C GLN A 193 -11.38 15.73 16.78
N PRO A 194 -11.48 16.37 15.59
CA PRO A 194 -11.65 15.66 14.34
C PRO A 194 -10.47 14.74 14.00
N VAL A 195 -9.24 15.11 14.39
CA VAL A 195 -8.05 14.27 14.21
C VAL A 195 -8.16 13.00 15.06
N ILE A 196 -8.51 13.13 16.34
CA ILE A 196 -8.68 11.99 17.24
C ILE A 196 -9.79 11.06 16.75
N THR A 197 -10.92 11.61 16.30
CA THR A 197 -12.01 10.83 15.72
C THR A 197 -11.56 10.06 14.48
N THR A 198 -10.87 10.72 13.56
CA THR A 198 -10.33 10.09 12.36
C THR A 198 -9.32 9.00 12.72
N PHE A 199 -8.44 9.25 13.68
CA PHE A 199 -7.46 8.27 14.17
C PHE A 199 -8.14 7.02 14.75
N LEU A 200 -9.17 7.18 15.58
CA LEU A 200 -9.90 6.05 16.12
C LEU A 200 -10.66 5.27 15.05
N VAL A 201 -11.33 5.97 14.14
CA VAL A 201 -12.12 5.34 13.08
C VAL A 201 -11.21 4.66 12.07
N ARG A 202 -10.26 5.38 11.47
CA ARG A 202 -9.41 4.86 10.39
C ARG A 202 -8.25 4.01 10.91
N GLY A 203 -7.72 4.31 12.08
CA GLY A 203 -6.63 3.55 12.68
C GLY A 203 -7.05 2.22 13.32
N PHE A 204 -8.25 2.15 13.90
CA PHE A 204 -8.68 0.97 14.67
C PHE A 204 -10.00 0.38 14.18
N LEU A 205 -11.07 1.16 14.08
CA LEU A 205 -12.39 0.61 13.83
C LEU A 205 -12.61 0.19 12.38
N ALA A 206 -12.25 1.04 11.45
CA ALA A 206 -12.54 0.83 10.03
C ALA A 206 -11.28 0.64 9.17
N GLY A 207 -10.16 1.23 9.55
CA GLY A 207 -8.95 1.32 8.73
C GLY A 207 -7.89 0.24 8.98
N VAL A 208 -8.00 -0.56 10.06
CA VAL A 208 -6.98 -1.57 10.41
C VAL A 208 -6.68 -2.47 9.22
N TRP A 209 -5.41 -2.57 8.83
CA TRP A 209 -4.90 -3.40 7.74
C TRP A 209 -5.43 -3.08 6.31
N SER A 210 -6.25 -2.04 6.08
CA SER A 210 -6.89 -1.80 4.79
C SER A 210 -5.91 -1.76 3.61
N HIS A 211 -5.18 -0.68 3.44
CA HIS A 211 -4.23 -0.54 2.34
C HIS A 211 -3.02 -1.47 2.48
N THR A 212 -2.61 -1.78 3.71
CA THR A 212 -1.58 -2.78 3.99
C THR A 212 -1.98 -4.15 3.44
N LEU A 213 -3.22 -4.59 3.66
CA LEU A 213 -3.73 -5.86 3.16
C LEU A 213 -3.89 -5.85 1.63
N PHE A 214 -4.47 -4.77 1.06
CA PHE A 214 -4.63 -4.67 -0.39
C PHE A 214 -3.27 -4.65 -1.09
N GLY A 215 -2.30 -3.92 -0.54
CA GLY A 215 -0.93 -3.92 -1.03
C GLY A 215 -0.26 -5.28 -0.92
N ALA A 216 -0.44 -6.00 0.20
CA ALA A 216 0.06 -7.36 0.40
C ALA A 216 -0.48 -8.32 -0.65
N LEU A 217 -1.78 -8.26 -0.94
CA LEU A 217 -2.42 -9.11 -1.95
C LEU A 217 -1.91 -8.80 -3.37
N ALA A 218 -1.81 -7.51 -3.72
CA ALA A 218 -1.21 -7.09 -4.99
C ALA A 218 0.26 -7.55 -5.10
N GLY A 219 1.01 -7.38 -4.01
CA GLY A 219 2.40 -7.82 -3.91
C GLY A 219 2.56 -9.33 -4.06
N ALA A 220 1.66 -10.14 -3.46
CA ALA A 220 1.62 -11.58 -3.65
C ALA A 220 1.45 -11.95 -5.14
N GLY A 221 0.58 -11.24 -5.85
CA GLY A 221 0.38 -11.42 -7.30
C GLY A 221 1.64 -11.15 -8.11
N ILE A 222 2.33 -10.05 -7.84
CA ILE A 222 3.59 -9.70 -8.50
C ILE A 222 4.70 -10.69 -8.10
N GLY A 223 4.82 -11.05 -6.81
CA GLY A 223 5.74 -12.07 -6.34
C GLY A 223 5.53 -13.39 -7.09
N TYR A 224 4.30 -13.89 -7.12
CA TYR A 224 3.97 -15.13 -7.85
C TYR A 224 4.33 -15.04 -9.34
N LEU A 225 4.01 -13.92 -9.99
CA LEU A 225 4.36 -13.70 -11.40
C LEU A 225 5.87 -13.84 -11.65
N VAL A 226 6.67 -13.38 -10.70
CA VAL A 226 8.12 -13.26 -10.83
C VAL A 226 8.84 -14.55 -10.46
N VAL A 227 8.42 -15.24 -9.38
CA VAL A 227 9.17 -16.38 -8.81
C VAL A 227 8.71 -17.73 -9.31
N SER A 228 7.44 -17.94 -9.70
CA SER A 228 6.90 -19.23 -10.09
C SER A 228 7.30 -19.63 -11.52
N ILE A 229 8.59 -19.63 -11.83
CA ILE A 229 9.12 -19.88 -13.19
C ILE A 229 8.88 -21.32 -13.68
N ASP A 230 8.63 -22.25 -12.77
CA ASP A 230 8.23 -23.65 -13.04
C ASP A 230 6.80 -23.75 -13.61
N ARG A 231 6.00 -22.71 -13.49
CA ARG A 231 4.63 -22.63 -14.00
C ARG A 231 4.58 -21.94 -15.36
N GLY A 232 3.65 -22.40 -16.20
CA GLY A 232 3.42 -21.79 -17.51
C GLY A 232 3.02 -20.32 -17.40
N TRP A 233 3.50 -19.50 -18.33
CA TRP A 233 3.24 -18.05 -18.38
C TRP A 233 1.77 -17.67 -18.24
N PRO A 234 0.79 -18.33 -18.94
CA PRO A 234 -0.63 -17.97 -18.80
C PRO A 234 -1.14 -18.14 -17.37
N ARG A 235 -0.69 -19.18 -16.64
CA ARG A 235 -1.07 -19.40 -15.24
C ARG A 235 -0.49 -18.31 -14.33
N ARG A 236 0.76 -17.93 -14.55
CA ARG A 236 1.42 -16.88 -13.76
C ARG A 236 0.70 -15.55 -13.91
N VAL A 237 0.38 -15.17 -15.15
CA VAL A 237 -0.37 -13.94 -15.45
C VAL A 237 -1.78 -14.00 -14.87
N ALA A 238 -2.49 -15.12 -15.01
CA ALA A 238 -3.84 -15.28 -14.47
C ALA A 238 -3.88 -15.14 -12.95
N MET A 239 -2.92 -15.76 -12.24
CA MET A 239 -2.83 -15.64 -10.78
C MET A 239 -2.48 -14.22 -10.32
N ALA A 240 -1.55 -13.56 -11.00
CA ALA A 240 -1.24 -12.16 -10.73
C ALA A 240 -2.46 -11.24 -10.97
N ALA A 241 -3.13 -11.42 -12.11
CA ALA A 241 -4.34 -10.66 -12.42
C ALA A 241 -5.46 -10.90 -11.40
N LEU A 242 -5.63 -12.14 -10.93
CA LEU A 242 -6.61 -12.48 -9.89
C LEU A 242 -6.29 -11.79 -8.57
N ALA A 243 -5.02 -11.78 -8.16
CA ALA A 243 -4.59 -11.11 -6.94
C ALA A 243 -4.76 -9.59 -7.01
N LEU A 244 -4.37 -8.98 -8.13
CA LEU A 244 -4.57 -7.54 -8.39
C LEU A 244 -6.05 -7.16 -8.42
N PHE A 245 -6.87 -7.96 -9.10
CA PHE A 245 -8.32 -7.78 -9.11
C PHE A 245 -8.92 -7.95 -7.71
N GLY A 246 -8.45 -8.94 -6.93
CA GLY A 246 -8.86 -9.15 -5.55
C GLY A 246 -8.53 -7.96 -4.64
N ALA A 247 -7.34 -7.38 -4.77
CA ALA A 247 -6.94 -6.17 -4.06
C ALA A 247 -7.88 -5.00 -4.42
N TRP A 248 -8.05 -4.74 -5.71
CA TRP A 248 -8.94 -3.69 -6.22
C TRP A 248 -10.40 -3.91 -5.78
N ALA A 249 -10.95 -5.09 -5.98
CA ALA A 249 -12.34 -5.40 -5.65
C ALA A 249 -12.62 -5.30 -4.14
N SER A 250 -11.68 -5.76 -3.31
CA SER A 250 -11.78 -5.62 -1.85
C SER A 250 -11.78 -4.15 -1.43
N HIS A 251 -10.97 -3.32 -2.07
CA HIS A 251 -10.91 -1.90 -1.81
C HIS A 251 -12.16 -1.17 -2.32
N VAL A 252 -12.64 -1.49 -3.53
CA VAL A 252 -13.92 -0.96 -4.08
C VAL A 252 -15.08 -1.32 -3.14
N LEU A 253 -15.18 -2.58 -2.75
CA LEU A 253 -16.21 -3.02 -1.82
C LEU A 253 -16.15 -2.25 -0.50
N TRP A 254 -14.92 -2.05 0.02
CA TRP A 254 -14.69 -1.29 1.25
C TRP A 254 -15.18 0.16 1.17
N ASN A 255 -14.94 0.86 0.06
CA ASN A 255 -15.37 2.24 -0.15
C ASN A 255 -16.82 2.35 -0.68
N SER A 256 -17.48 1.23 -0.95
CA SER A 256 -18.83 1.23 -1.57
C SER A 256 -19.92 1.69 -0.61
N PRO A 257 -21.02 2.24 -1.15
CA PRO A 257 -22.20 2.58 -0.36
C PRO A 257 -22.76 1.40 0.42
N LEU A 258 -22.55 0.16 -0.08
CA LEU A 258 -23.01 -1.07 0.57
C LEU A 258 -22.45 -1.22 1.98
N PHE A 259 -21.17 -0.88 2.21
CA PHE A 259 -20.56 -0.89 3.53
C PHE A 259 -20.87 0.37 4.34
N ARG A 260 -20.96 1.51 3.67
CA ARG A 260 -21.20 2.80 4.33
C ARG A 260 -22.64 2.95 4.83
N GLU A 261 -23.63 2.44 4.08
CA GLU A 261 -25.04 2.71 4.29
C GLU A 261 -25.92 1.44 4.47
N GLY A 262 -25.50 0.28 3.95
CA GLY A 262 -26.37 -0.87 3.71
C GLY A 262 -26.27 -2.06 4.65
N LEU A 263 -25.24 -2.16 5.49
CA LEU A 263 -25.02 -3.31 6.35
C LEU A 263 -25.34 -3.01 7.84
N GLY A 264 -26.62 -2.81 8.12
CA GLY A 264 -27.14 -2.90 9.49
C GLY A 264 -26.55 -1.92 10.51
N ASN A 265 -26.79 -0.61 10.35
CA ASN A 265 -26.47 0.41 11.37
C ASN A 265 -25.04 0.36 11.95
N GLY A 266 -24.05 0.00 11.15
CA GLY A 266 -22.64 -0.03 11.54
C GLY A 266 -22.19 -1.28 12.30
N ALA A 267 -23.05 -2.02 13.00
CA ALA A 267 -22.66 -3.21 13.75
C ALA A 267 -22.23 -4.37 12.85
N VAL A 268 -22.99 -4.65 11.79
CA VAL A 268 -22.65 -5.67 10.80
C VAL A 268 -21.43 -5.24 9.99
N ALA A 269 -21.34 -3.94 9.65
CA ALA A 269 -20.15 -3.39 8.99
C ALA A 269 -18.91 -3.60 9.88
N LEU A 270 -18.97 -3.32 11.17
CA LEU A 270 -17.88 -3.54 12.12
C LEU A 270 -17.46 -5.02 12.20
N LEU A 271 -18.43 -5.94 12.30
CA LEU A 271 -18.15 -7.38 12.30
C LEU A 271 -17.55 -7.86 10.97
N ALA A 272 -18.05 -7.36 9.84
CA ALA A 272 -17.49 -7.64 8.53
C ALA A 272 -16.05 -7.12 8.43
N VAL A 273 -15.76 -5.91 8.95
CA VAL A 273 -14.40 -5.35 9.01
C VAL A 273 -13.47 -6.26 9.81
N LEU A 274 -13.87 -6.66 11.00
CA LEU A 274 -13.07 -7.55 11.84
C LEU A 274 -12.84 -8.90 11.18
N ALA A 275 -13.84 -9.46 10.50
CA ALA A 275 -13.72 -10.71 9.77
C ALA A 275 -12.83 -10.58 8.52
N PHE A 276 -13.08 -9.58 7.67
CA PHE A 276 -12.35 -9.43 6.39
C PHE A 276 -10.95 -8.82 6.54
N LYS A 277 -10.71 -8.03 7.57
CA LYS A 277 -9.40 -7.39 7.81
C LYS A 277 -8.59 -8.03 8.91
N GLY A 278 -9.22 -8.70 9.87
CA GLY A 278 -8.53 -9.41 10.96
C GLY A 278 -8.13 -10.84 10.60
N LEU A 279 -8.99 -11.59 9.90
CA LEU A 279 -8.73 -12.99 9.51
C LEU A 279 -7.63 -13.17 8.46
N PRO A 280 -7.58 -12.41 7.34
CA PRO A 280 -6.59 -12.65 6.29
C PRO A 280 -5.13 -12.52 6.77
N PRO A 281 -4.73 -11.53 7.58
CA PRO A 281 -3.39 -11.47 8.14
C PRO A 281 -3.07 -12.67 9.04
N LEU A 282 -4.06 -13.16 9.81
CA LEU A 282 -3.89 -14.35 10.65
C LEU A 282 -3.74 -15.64 9.84
N LEU A 283 -4.33 -15.71 8.65
CA LEU A 283 -4.20 -16.86 7.73
C LEU A 283 -2.87 -16.85 6.96
N LEU A 284 -2.24 -15.69 6.78
CA LEU A 284 -0.92 -15.58 6.15
C LEU A 284 0.20 -16.16 7.04
N ILE A 285 0.02 -16.10 8.38
CA ILE A 285 1.00 -16.65 9.34
C ILE A 285 1.23 -18.15 9.15
N PRO A 286 0.20 -19.03 9.07
CA PRO A 286 0.43 -20.45 8.83
C PRO A 286 1.03 -20.76 7.46
N VAL A 287 0.69 -20.00 6.42
CA VAL A 287 1.22 -20.21 5.06
C VAL A 287 2.72 -19.93 5.00
N SER A 288 3.21 -18.98 5.78
CA SER A 288 4.65 -18.69 5.87
C SER A 288 5.45 -19.78 6.56
N TYR A 289 4.81 -20.67 7.37
CA TYR A 289 5.46 -21.78 8.08
C TYR A 289 5.43 -23.12 7.30
N THR A 290 4.71 -23.20 6.18
CA THR A 290 4.51 -24.45 5.44
C THR A 290 5.32 -24.54 4.14
N HIS A 291 6.21 -23.61 3.89
CA HIS A 291 7.14 -23.59 2.74
C HIS A 291 8.58 -23.32 3.22
#